data_6ede9ea72dd00c04ccfaa766861442f2
#
_entry.id   6ede9ea72dd00c04ccfaa766861442f2
#
_cell.length_a   1.000
_cell.length_b   1.000
_cell.length_c   1.000
_cell.angle_alpha   90.00
_cell.angle_beta   90.00
_cell.angle_gamma   90.00
#
_symmetry.space_group_name_H-M   'P 1'
#
loop_
_entity.id
_entity.type
_entity.pdbx_description
1 polymer ?
#
loop_
_entity_poly.entity_id
_entity_poly.type
_entity_poly.pdbx_seq_one_letter_code
_entity_poly.pdbx_strand_id
1 'polypeptide(L)'
;MDIKDYSNYKEGIFVYGGKAGPKKSVYDENNVWMLKFPQNTKSKETITVSYTTSPVSEYIGSHIYQSMGFPVHETKLGTYQNKVVVACKDFKLPMKNKILQESPMEYLMNTVDDDILENLSRDETSSQSYHNISMNDWLYVLDNSPIAQQNPKIKERFWDQFVVDAFIGNSDRHGGNWEFYIDTNQDIKLFPIYDNGNALFAKHPEEKIKEFLENDNKYNSIVAQGNTPFISPDYHKIDSFSSIKKLSIKGNSNKDLEAAIKRNYPKIDLEKINTIIDEIPEYANGLLIISNDRKTLYKKILADRATIIEKSYNLILNKENKLNNSIKISLSKPKERGGLER
;
A
#
# COMPACT_ATOMS: atom_id res chain seq x y z
N MET A 1 -17.56 -7.09 16.47
CA MET A 1 -16.95 -7.99 15.44
C MET A 1 -16.89 -9.41 15.97
N ASP A 2 -17.25 -10.43 15.14
CA ASP A 2 -17.13 -11.86 15.49
C ASP A 2 -15.77 -12.41 15.03
N ILE A 3 -15.05 -13.12 15.91
CA ILE A 3 -13.75 -13.76 15.64
C ILE A 3 -13.97 -15.26 15.55
N LYS A 4 -14.06 -15.77 14.33
CA LYS A 4 -14.28 -17.21 14.07
C LYS A 4 -13.06 -18.05 14.44
N ASP A 5 -13.30 -19.26 15.01
CA ASP A 5 -12.27 -20.29 15.15
C ASP A 5 -12.33 -21.24 13.94
N TYR A 6 -11.29 -21.19 13.13
CA TYR A 6 -11.16 -22.01 11.91
C TYR A 6 -10.57 -23.39 12.16
N SER A 7 -10.29 -23.79 13.43
CA SER A 7 -9.61 -25.07 13.75
C SER A 7 -10.38 -26.30 13.27
N ASN A 8 -11.71 -26.20 13.23
CA ASN A 8 -12.60 -27.31 12.82
C ASN A 8 -13.18 -27.14 11.41
N TYR A 9 -12.72 -26.16 10.65
CA TYR A 9 -13.18 -25.99 9.27
C TYR A 9 -12.52 -27.03 8.35
N LYS A 10 -13.26 -27.46 7.33
CA LYS A 10 -12.71 -28.38 6.33
C LYS A 10 -11.51 -27.75 5.64
N GLU A 11 -10.35 -28.41 5.75
CA GLU A 11 -9.14 -27.96 5.06
C GLU A 11 -9.31 -28.12 3.54
N GLY A 12 -8.82 -27.14 2.79
CA GLY A 12 -8.75 -27.18 1.34
C GLY A 12 -7.43 -27.80 0.86
N ILE A 13 -7.39 -28.12 -0.41
CA ILE A 13 -6.22 -28.72 -1.07
C ILE A 13 -5.32 -27.68 -1.75
N PHE A 14 -5.68 -26.39 -1.66
CA PHE A 14 -4.94 -25.34 -2.37
C PHE A 14 -3.67 -24.99 -1.62
N VAL A 15 -2.56 -24.92 -2.37
CA VAL A 15 -1.25 -24.49 -1.87
C VAL A 15 -1.01 -23.06 -2.34
N TYR A 16 -0.69 -22.20 -1.39
CA TYR A 16 -0.40 -20.78 -1.66
C TYR A 16 1.10 -20.52 -1.54
N GLY A 17 1.66 -19.89 -2.56
CA GLY A 17 3.06 -19.45 -2.57
C GLY A 17 3.34 -18.24 -1.68
N GLY A 18 4.62 -17.82 -1.64
CA GLY A 18 5.10 -16.62 -0.97
C GLY A 18 5.80 -16.88 0.35
N LYS A 19 6.75 -15.99 0.70
CA LYS A 19 7.67 -16.13 1.85
C LYS A 19 7.08 -15.65 3.20
N ALA A 20 5.92 -15.01 3.20
CA ALA A 20 5.33 -14.32 4.36
C ALA A 20 4.62 -15.25 5.36
N GLY A 21 5.19 -16.40 5.68
CA GLY A 21 4.67 -17.33 6.68
C GLY A 21 3.78 -18.44 6.12
N PRO A 22 3.39 -19.40 6.96
CA PRO A 22 2.51 -20.52 6.56
C PRO A 22 1.15 -20.00 6.09
N LYS A 23 0.57 -20.70 5.13
CA LYS A 23 -0.77 -20.45 4.61
C LYS A 23 -1.52 -21.77 4.51
N LYS A 24 -2.81 -21.75 4.80
CA LYS A 24 -3.71 -22.91 4.65
C LYS A 24 -4.96 -22.48 3.90
N SER A 25 -5.53 -23.36 3.11
CA SER A 25 -6.88 -23.17 2.59
C SER A 25 -7.91 -23.83 3.49
N VAL A 26 -9.04 -23.16 3.69
CA VAL A 26 -10.20 -23.71 4.40
C VAL A 26 -11.47 -23.39 3.61
N TYR A 27 -12.49 -24.21 3.76
CA TYR A 27 -13.82 -23.95 3.21
C TYR A 27 -14.71 -23.33 4.30
N ASP A 28 -15.29 -22.17 4.02
CA ASP A 28 -16.36 -21.56 4.81
C ASP A 28 -17.56 -21.36 3.89
N GLU A 29 -18.61 -22.13 4.13
CA GLU A 29 -19.78 -22.25 3.24
C GLU A 29 -19.34 -22.66 1.82
N ASN A 30 -19.62 -21.84 0.82
CA ASN A 30 -19.28 -22.08 -0.58
C ASN A 30 -18.00 -21.37 -1.02
N ASN A 31 -17.26 -20.77 -0.09
CA ASN A 31 -16.05 -19.99 -0.39
C ASN A 31 -14.80 -20.72 0.09
N VAL A 32 -13.72 -20.51 -0.66
CA VAL A 32 -12.37 -20.88 -0.22
C VAL A 32 -11.71 -19.66 0.39
N TRP A 33 -11.12 -19.88 1.56
CA TRP A 33 -10.40 -18.86 2.29
C TRP A 33 -8.95 -19.30 2.50
N MET A 34 -8.03 -18.40 2.23
CA MET A 34 -6.63 -18.56 2.56
C MET A 34 -6.40 -18.00 3.97
N LEU A 35 -6.06 -18.85 4.91
CA LEU A 35 -5.60 -18.44 6.23
C LEU A 35 -4.14 -18.01 6.13
N LYS A 36 -3.85 -16.75 6.44
CA LYS A 36 -2.49 -16.25 6.66
C LYS A 36 -2.19 -16.29 8.16
N PHE A 37 -1.09 -16.93 8.51
CA PHE A 37 -0.61 -17.04 9.89
C PHE A 37 0.38 -15.91 10.21
N PRO A 38 0.60 -15.63 11.51
CA PRO A 38 1.67 -14.73 11.93
C PRO A 38 3.01 -15.19 11.36
N GLN A 39 3.80 -14.26 10.82
CA GLN A 39 5.13 -14.59 10.36
C GLN A 39 6.03 -14.99 11.54
N ASN A 40 6.70 -16.12 11.44
CA ASN A 40 7.75 -16.52 12.38
C ASN A 40 9.03 -15.72 12.10
N THR A 41 9.57 -15.08 13.12
CA THR A 41 10.71 -14.18 13.01
C THR A 41 11.94 -14.65 13.80
N LYS A 42 11.89 -15.87 14.40
CA LYS A 42 12.97 -16.40 15.24
C LYS A 42 14.33 -16.46 14.54
N SER A 43 14.37 -16.55 13.22
CA SER A 43 15.60 -16.55 12.42
C SER A 43 16.07 -15.15 12.01
N LYS A 44 15.37 -14.09 12.39
CA LYS A 44 15.69 -12.71 12.01
C LYS A 44 16.26 -11.97 13.20
N GLU A 45 17.57 -11.77 13.23
CA GLU A 45 18.30 -11.12 14.34
C GLU A 45 17.80 -9.71 14.68
N THR A 46 17.28 -8.99 13.68
CA THR A 46 16.78 -7.61 13.86
C THR A 46 15.36 -7.50 14.41
N ILE A 47 14.65 -8.63 14.60
CA ILE A 47 13.26 -8.66 15.04
C ILE A 47 13.16 -9.43 16.37
N THR A 48 12.74 -8.76 17.42
CA THR A 48 12.68 -9.30 18.80
C THR A 48 11.44 -10.14 19.10
N VAL A 49 10.38 -10.05 18.28
CA VAL A 49 9.17 -10.88 18.46
C VAL A 49 9.34 -12.25 17.81
N SER A 50 8.83 -13.29 18.44
CA SER A 50 8.81 -14.64 17.85
C SER A 50 7.79 -14.77 16.72
N TYR A 51 6.68 -14.03 16.80
CA TYR A 51 5.63 -13.98 15.79
C TYR A 51 5.13 -12.55 15.62
N THR A 52 4.88 -12.15 14.39
CA THR A 52 4.35 -10.82 14.05
C THR A 52 2.86 -10.71 14.32
N THR A 53 2.33 -9.49 14.39
CA THR A 53 0.88 -9.21 14.37
C THR A 53 0.34 -9.01 12.95
N SER A 54 1.02 -9.58 11.94
CA SER A 54 0.67 -9.42 10.52
C SER A 54 -0.78 -9.78 10.16
N PRO A 55 -1.47 -10.76 10.80
CA PRO A 55 -2.88 -10.98 10.53
C PRO A 55 -3.77 -9.77 10.85
N VAL A 56 -3.52 -9.12 11.97
CA VAL A 56 -4.27 -7.91 12.39
C VAL A 56 -3.96 -6.75 11.46
N SER A 57 -2.69 -6.58 11.08
CA SER A 57 -2.26 -5.54 10.13
C SER A 57 -2.86 -5.75 8.74
N GLU A 58 -2.93 -7.00 8.25
CA GLU A 58 -3.60 -7.34 7.00
C GLU A 58 -5.08 -6.96 7.02
N TYR A 59 -5.77 -7.30 8.12
CA TYR A 59 -7.18 -6.96 8.29
C TYR A 59 -7.38 -5.44 8.28
N ILE A 60 -6.70 -4.72 9.17
CA ILE A 60 -6.88 -3.26 9.32
C ILE A 60 -6.49 -2.55 8.02
N GLY A 61 -5.32 -2.87 7.43
CA GLY A 61 -4.85 -2.25 6.19
C GLY A 61 -5.82 -2.47 5.02
N SER A 62 -6.35 -3.68 4.88
CA SER A 62 -7.34 -4.00 3.84
C SER A 62 -8.64 -3.23 4.04
N HIS A 63 -9.13 -3.11 5.28
CA HIS A 63 -10.36 -2.37 5.57
C HIS A 63 -10.18 -0.85 5.43
N ILE A 64 -8.97 -0.31 5.69
CA ILE A 64 -8.65 1.10 5.39
C ILE A 64 -8.72 1.34 3.88
N TYR A 65 -8.05 0.52 3.05
CA TYR A 65 -8.14 0.61 1.60
C TYR A 65 -9.61 0.52 1.11
N GLN A 66 -10.37 -0.43 1.65
CA GLN A 66 -11.78 -0.59 1.32
C GLN A 66 -12.60 0.65 1.70
N SER A 67 -12.35 1.24 2.88
CA SER A 67 -13.05 2.45 3.33
C SER A 67 -12.80 3.66 2.43
N MET A 68 -11.64 3.69 1.77
CA MET A 68 -11.25 4.70 0.78
C MET A 68 -11.75 4.38 -0.65
N GLY A 69 -12.54 3.30 -0.83
CA GLY A 69 -13.18 2.94 -2.11
C GLY A 69 -12.29 2.15 -3.07
N PHE A 70 -11.21 1.56 -2.61
CA PHE A 70 -10.39 0.67 -3.44
C PHE A 70 -10.98 -0.74 -3.51
N PRO A 71 -10.87 -1.43 -4.65
CA PRO A 71 -11.11 -2.87 -4.72
C PRO A 71 -10.02 -3.59 -3.92
N VAL A 72 -10.43 -4.33 -2.89
CA VAL A 72 -9.55 -5.04 -1.96
C VAL A 72 -10.09 -6.45 -1.78
N HIS A 73 -9.21 -7.41 -1.48
CA HIS A 73 -9.64 -8.75 -1.13
C HIS A 73 -10.44 -8.74 0.20
N GLU A 74 -11.47 -9.56 0.28
CA GLU A 74 -12.26 -9.70 1.51
C GLU A 74 -11.41 -10.38 2.59
N THR A 75 -11.39 -9.80 3.79
CA THR A 75 -10.64 -10.33 4.93
C THR A 75 -11.51 -10.46 6.17
N LYS A 76 -11.25 -11.50 6.98
CA LYS A 76 -11.88 -11.74 8.29
C LYS A 76 -10.80 -12.12 9.30
N LEU A 77 -10.81 -11.53 10.48
CA LEU A 77 -9.97 -12.01 11.57
C LEU A 77 -10.55 -13.30 12.16
N GLY A 78 -9.66 -14.15 12.63
CA GLY A 78 -10.02 -15.42 13.26
C GLY A 78 -8.89 -16.01 14.06
N THR A 79 -9.15 -17.22 14.58
CA THR A 79 -8.13 -18.02 15.25
C THR A 79 -8.02 -19.39 14.57
N TYR A 80 -6.88 -20.03 14.75
CA TYR A 80 -6.62 -21.39 14.29
C TYR A 80 -5.56 -22.03 15.20
N GLN A 81 -5.89 -23.10 15.92
CA GLN A 81 -4.95 -23.82 16.80
C GLN A 81 -4.09 -22.89 17.68
N ASN A 82 -4.74 -22.07 18.49
CA ASN A 82 -4.10 -21.10 19.38
C ASN A 82 -3.22 -20.03 18.69
N LYS A 83 -3.53 -19.67 17.45
CA LYS A 83 -2.89 -18.57 16.73
C LYS A 83 -3.95 -17.63 16.17
N VAL A 84 -3.66 -16.34 16.23
CA VAL A 84 -4.45 -15.33 15.50
C VAL A 84 -4.14 -15.46 14.02
N VAL A 85 -5.17 -15.53 13.18
CA VAL A 85 -5.04 -15.62 11.72
C VAL A 85 -5.94 -14.59 11.04
N VAL A 86 -5.61 -14.28 9.79
CA VAL A 86 -6.54 -13.57 8.90
C VAL A 86 -6.95 -14.52 7.77
N ALA A 87 -8.25 -14.69 7.61
CA ALA A 87 -8.84 -15.40 6.49
C ALA A 87 -9.02 -14.40 5.34
N CYS A 88 -8.33 -14.65 4.24
CA CYS A 88 -8.43 -13.88 3.00
C CYS A 88 -9.24 -14.69 2.00
N LYS A 89 -10.36 -14.14 1.50
CA LYS A 89 -11.17 -14.83 0.50
C LYS A 89 -10.35 -15.06 -0.76
N ASP A 90 -10.34 -16.29 -1.24
CA ASP A 90 -9.62 -16.61 -2.46
C ASP A 90 -10.36 -16.05 -3.68
N PHE A 91 -9.85 -14.95 -4.20
CA PHE A 91 -10.37 -14.29 -5.39
C PHE A 91 -9.72 -14.81 -6.68
N LYS A 92 -8.65 -15.61 -6.57
CA LYS A 92 -7.90 -16.14 -7.72
C LYS A 92 -8.54 -17.40 -8.30
N LEU A 93 -9.13 -18.25 -7.45
CA LEU A 93 -9.73 -19.52 -7.90
C LEU A 93 -10.74 -19.33 -9.03
N PRO A 94 -11.71 -18.40 -8.96
CA PRO A 94 -12.65 -18.19 -10.05
C PRO A 94 -12.00 -17.68 -11.34
N MET A 95 -10.78 -17.16 -11.24
CA MET A 95 -10.05 -16.50 -12.33
C MET A 95 -8.78 -17.23 -12.77
N LYS A 96 -8.56 -18.46 -12.27
CA LYS A 96 -7.30 -19.21 -12.45
C LYS A 96 -6.78 -19.26 -13.89
N ASN A 97 -7.67 -19.36 -14.88
CA ASN A 97 -7.30 -19.41 -16.30
C ASN A 97 -7.16 -18.01 -16.94
N LYS A 98 -7.36 -16.95 -16.16
CA LYS A 98 -7.30 -15.55 -16.63
C LYS A 98 -6.17 -14.75 -15.98
N ILE A 99 -5.46 -15.34 -15.00
CA ILE A 99 -4.36 -14.70 -14.30
C ILE A 99 -3.11 -14.80 -15.17
N LEU A 100 -2.41 -13.67 -15.33
CA LEU A 100 -1.10 -13.69 -15.96
C LEU A 100 -0.10 -14.39 -15.05
N GLN A 101 0.73 -15.26 -15.62
CA GLN A 101 1.70 -16.08 -14.88
C GLN A 101 2.88 -15.25 -14.37
N GLU A 102 3.21 -14.18 -15.09
CA GLU A 102 4.27 -13.25 -14.75
C GLU A 102 3.80 -12.23 -13.71
N SER A 103 4.71 -11.72 -12.88
CA SER A 103 4.38 -10.58 -12.04
C SER A 103 4.00 -9.39 -12.92
N PRO A 104 3.08 -8.50 -12.48
CA PRO A 104 2.72 -7.31 -13.26
C PRO A 104 3.92 -6.44 -13.61
N MET A 105 4.89 -6.35 -12.72
CA MET A 105 6.11 -5.58 -12.95
C MET A 105 6.96 -6.21 -14.06
N GLU A 106 7.17 -7.52 -14.02
CA GLU A 106 7.90 -8.26 -15.06
C GLU A 106 7.17 -8.19 -16.41
N TYR A 107 5.85 -8.36 -16.39
CA TYR A 107 5.03 -8.26 -17.59
C TYR A 107 5.12 -6.90 -18.25
N LEU A 108 5.09 -5.80 -17.47
CA LEU A 108 5.27 -4.45 -18.00
C LEU A 108 6.71 -4.21 -18.49
N MET A 109 7.70 -4.71 -17.76
CA MET A 109 9.11 -4.59 -18.15
C MET A 109 9.39 -5.29 -19.47
N ASN A 110 8.83 -6.47 -19.69
CA ASN A 110 9.00 -7.23 -20.93
C ASN A 110 8.32 -6.59 -22.15
N THR A 111 7.54 -5.54 -21.96
CA THR A 111 6.92 -4.76 -23.06
C THR A 111 7.68 -3.48 -23.41
N VAL A 112 8.74 -3.18 -22.70
CA VAL A 112 9.63 -2.03 -22.96
C VAL A 112 10.86 -2.54 -23.71
N ASP A 113 11.47 -1.67 -24.51
CA ASP A 113 12.58 -1.98 -25.41
C ASP A 113 13.76 -2.67 -24.69
N ASP A 114 14.34 -3.70 -25.31
CA ASP A 114 15.39 -4.55 -24.71
C ASP A 114 16.61 -3.74 -24.30
N ASP A 115 17.00 -2.71 -25.05
CA ASP A 115 18.14 -1.81 -24.72
C ASP A 115 17.94 -1.08 -23.39
N ILE A 116 16.70 -0.96 -22.93
CA ILE A 116 16.34 -0.30 -21.69
C ILE A 116 16.35 -1.30 -20.54
N LEU A 117 15.89 -2.53 -20.79
CA LEU A 117 15.89 -3.60 -19.81
C LEU A 117 17.30 -3.96 -19.34
N GLU A 118 18.31 -3.89 -20.20
CA GLU A 118 19.72 -4.14 -19.83
C GLU A 118 20.27 -3.10 -18.84
N ASN A 119 19.74 -1.88 -18.87
CA ASN A 119 20.17 -0.78 -18.00
C ASN A 119 19.36 -0.66 -16.70
N LEU A 120 18.25 -1.42 -16.56
CA LEU A 120 17.49 -1.41 -15.33
C LEU A 120 18.26 -2.11 -14.21
N SER A 121 18.64 -1.37 -13.17
CA SER A 121 19.34 -1.94 -12.01
C SER A 121 18.44 -2.94 -11.29
N ARG A 122 18.68 -4.22 -11.51
CA ARG A 122 18.02 -5.33 -10.80
C ARG A 122 18.91 -5.80 -9.66
N ASP A 123 18.34 -6.01 -8.50
CA ASP A 123 18.99 -6.77 -7.46
C ASP A 123 18.99 -8.25 -7.87
N GLU A 124 20.10 -8.77 -8.37
CA GLU A 124 20.26 -10.15 -8.85
C GLU A 124 19.93 -11.20 -7.79
N THR A 125 19.93 -10.82 -6.50
CA THR A 125 19.65 -11.73 -5.39
C THR A 125 18.15 -11.96 -5.14
N SER A 126 17.25 -11.19 -5.78
CA SER A 126 15.80 -11.22 -5.52
C SER A 126 14.95 -11.45 -6.77
N SER A 127 15.32 -12.42 -7.59
CA SER A 127 14.68 -12.75 -8.88
C SER A 127 13.16 -12.98 -8.87
N GLN A 128 12.48 -12.91 -7.73
CA GLN A 128 11.03 -13.14 -7.62
C GLN A 128 10.27 -12.06 -6.83
N SER A 129 10.91 -11.08 -6.21
CA SER A 129 10.22 -10.15 -5.30
C SER A 129 10.27 -8.68 -5.72
N TYR A 130 11.09 -8.32 -6.69
CA TYR A 130 11.25 -6.94 -7.15
C TYR A 130 11.43 -5.92 -6.00
N HIS A 131 12.20 -6.31 -4.97
CA HIS A 131 12.71 -5.39 -3.96
C HIS A 131 13.93 -4.65 -4.51
N ASN A 132 14.14 -3.43 -4.04
CA ASN A 132 15.27 -2.59 -4.41
C ASN A 132 15.33 -2.21 -5.90
N ILE A 133 14.18 -2.14 -6.57
CA ILE A 133 14.11 -1.58 -7.92
C ILE A 133 14.28 -0.06 -7.83
N SER A 134 15.06 0.50 -8.76
CA SER A 134 15.15 1.94 -8.95
C SER A 134 13.75 2.52 -9.24
N MET A 135 13.37 3.54 -8.45
CA MET A 135 12.10 4.23 -8.64
C MET A 135 12.02 4.88 -10.02
N ASN A 136 13.16 5.42 -10.51
CA ASN A 136 13.20 6.06 -11.82
C ASN A 136 12.98 5.04 -12.94
N ASP A 137 13.59 3.86 -12.83
CA ASP A 137 13.44 2.80 -13.82
C ASP A 137 12.01 2.28 -13.84
N TRP A 138 11.42 2.09 -12.65
CA TRP A 138 10.01 1.69 -12.57
C TRP A 138 9.06 2.73 -13.15
N LEU A 139 9.28 4.02 -12.86
CA LEU A 139 8.48 5.10 -13.46
C LEU A 139 8.68 5.16 -14.98
N TYR A 140 9.90 4.92 -15.46
CA TYR A 140 10.17 4.83 -16.89
C TYR A 140 9.34 3.71 -17.53
N VAL A 141 9.29 2.52 -16.92
CA VAL A 141 8.46 1.41 -17.40
C VAL A 141 6.99 1.78 -17.42
N LEU A 142 6.47 2.43 -16.37
CA LEU A 142 5.07 2.88 -16.31
C LEU A 142 4.74 3.94 -17.39
N ASP A 143 5.72 4.75 -17.80
CA ASP A 143 5.54 5.80 -18.80
C ASP A 143 5.67 5.28 -20.24
N ASN A 144 6.45 4.22 -20.47
CA ASN A 144 6.81 3.77 -21.81
C ASN A 144 6.23 2.40 -22.21
N SER A 145 5.75 1.60 -21.25
CA SER A 145 5.06 0.34 -21.56
C SER A 145 3.77 0.62 -22.36
N PRO A 146 3.59 0.03 -23.54
CA PRO A 146 2.36 0.17 -24.32
C PRO A 146 1.12 -0.25 -23.52
N ILE A 147 1.24 -1.23 -22.64
CA ILE A 147 0.15 -1.72 -21.79
C ILE A 147 -0.22 -0.66 -20.75
N ALA A 148 0.77 -0.06 -20.10
CA ALA A 148 0.53 1.00 -19.12
C ALA A 148 -0.05 2.26 -19.78
N GLN A 149 0.39 2.59 -20.99
CA GLN A 149 -0.14 3.71 -21.77
C GLN A 149 -1.61 3.47 -22.19
N GLN A 150 -1.96 2.25 -22.59
CA GLN A 150 -3.34 1.88 -22.93
C GLN A 150 -4.23 1.78 -21.69
N ASN A 151 -3.66 1.53 -20.50
CA ASN A 151 -4.37 1.48 -19.24
C ASN A 151 -3.75 2.42 -18.18
N PRO A 152 -4.04 3.74 -18.25
CA PRO A 152 -3.47 4.74 -17.33
C PRO A 152 -3.78 4.45 -15.84
N LYS A 153 -4.80 3.63 -15.56
CA LYS A 153 -5.13 3.21 -14.19
C LYS A 153 -4.02 2.39 -13.54
N ILE A 154 -3.10 1.81 -14.30
CA ILE A 154 -1.95 1.09 -13.74
C ILE A 154 -1.03 2.08 -13.02
N LYS A 155 -0.64 3.16 -13.68
CA LYS A 155 0.20 4.22 -13.10
C LYS A 155 -0.54 4.99 -12.00
N GLU A 156 -1.84 5.24 -12.19
CA GLU A 156 -2.70 5.84 -11.17
C GLU A 156 -2.74 5.00 -9.89
N ARG A 157 -2.95 3.68 -10.01
CA ARG A 157 -2.96 2.74 -8.88
C ARG A 157 -1.60 2.70 -8.17
N PHE A 158 -0.50 2.75 -8.89
CA PHE A 158 0.84 2.80 -8.30
C PHE A 158 0.97 4.01 -7.34
N TRP A 159 0.64 5.20 -7.82
CA TRP A 159 0.74 6.40 -7.02
C TRP A 159 -0.29 6.48 -5.90
N ASP A 160 -1.50 5.96 -6.12
CA ASP A 160 -2.51 5.86 -5.08
C ASP A 160 -2.05 4.93 -3.94
N GLN A 161 -1.49 3.77 -4.27
CA GLN A 161 -0.91 2.86 -3.27
C GLN A 161 0.29 3.49 -2.57
N PHE A 162 1.14 4.23 -3.29
CA PHE A 162 2.26 4.95 -2.69
C PHE A 162 1.82 5.90 -1.57
N VAL A 163 0.72 6.62 -1.77
CA VAL A 163 0.15 7.54 -0.76
C VAL A 163 -0.52 6.77 0.38
N VAL A 164 -1.35 5.76 0.06
CA VAL A 164 -2.09 5.01 1.09
C VAL A 164 -1.16 4.09 1.88
N ASP A 165 -0.16 3.46 1.25
CA ASP A 165 0.85 2.67 1.95
C ASP A 165 1.72 3.55 2.87
N ALA A 166 2.01 4.81 2.50
CA ALA A 166 2.60 5.78 3.42
C ALA A 166 1.70 6.02 4.64
N PHE A 167 0.41 6.24 4.42
CA PHE A 167 -0.56 6.48 5.47
C PHE A 167 -0.66 5.32 6.45
N ILE A 168 -0.81 4.07 5.98
CA ILE A 168 -0.89 2.89 6.84
C ILE A 168 0.49 2.35 7.29
N GLY A 169 1.59 2.87 6.74
CA GLY A 169 2.95 2.41 7.03
C GLY A 169 3.27 1.03 6.48
N ASN A 170 2.76 0.68 5.32
CA ASN A 170 3.11 -0.56 4.63
C ASN A 170 4.37 -0.36 3.80
N SER A 171 5.49 -0.92 4.25
CA SER A 171 6.80 -0.80 3.59
C SER A 171 7.12 -1.91 2.58
N ASP A 172 6.18 -2.80 2.31
CA ASP A 172 6.43 -4.05 1.57
C ASP A 172 5.61 -4.17 0.27
N ARG A 173 5.17 -3.06 -0.31
CA ARG A 173 4.42 -3.03 -1.56
C ARG A 173 5.35 -3.22 -2.77
N HIS A 174 6.04 -4.35 -2.83
CA HIS A 174 6.90 -4.71 -3.97
C HIS A 174 6.11 -5.28 -5.15
N GLY A 175 6.78 -5.49 -6.29
CA GLY A 175 6.14 -5.96 -7.52
C GLY A 175 5.38 -7.28 -7.42
N GLY A 176 5.78 -8.18 -6.51
CA GLY A 176 5.04 -9.43 -6.26
C GLY A 176 3.72 -9.27 -5.50
N ASN A 177 3.39 -8.04 -5.02
CA ASN A 177 2.13 -7.72 -4.36
C ASN A 177 1.13 -7.03 -5.32
N TRP A 178 1.34 -7.24 -6.60
CA TRP A 178 0.48 -6.83 -7.70
C TRP A 178 0.15 -8.05 -8.54
N GLU A 179 -1.04 -8.05 -9.17
CA GLU A 179 -1.40 -9.04 -10.17
C GLU A 179 -2.30 -8.43 -11.23
N PHE A 180 -2.21 -8.98 -12.43
CA PHE A 180 -3.08 -8.70 -13.56
C PHE A 180 -3.95 -9.91 -13.88
N TYR A 181 -5.12 -9.65 -14.44
CA TYR A 181 -5.94 -10.67 -15.08
C TYR A 181 -6.46 -10.14 -16.42
N ILE A 182 -6.77 -11.07 -17.31
CA ILE A 182 -7.39 -10.76 -18.58
C ILE A 182 -8.90 -10.94 -18.40
N ASP A 183 -9.68 -9.90 -18.68
CA ASP A 183 -11.13 -9.96 -18.60
C ASP A 183 -11.76 -10.63 -19.83
N THR A 184 -13.09 -10.67 -19.89
CA THR A 184 -13.83 -11.30 -21.00
C THR A 184 -13.66 -10.53 -22.33
N ASN A 185 -13.26 -9.25 -22.27
CA ASN A 185 -13.02 -8.42 -23.45
C ASN A 185 -11.55 -8.46 -23.91
N GLN A 186 -10.74 -9.33 -23.33
CA GLN A 186 -9.29 -9.41 -23.49
C GLN A 186 -8.53 -8.18 -22.97
N ASP A 187 -9.15 -7.37 -22.10
CA ASP A 187 -8.51 -6.24 -21.48
C ASP A 187 -7.70 -6.68 -20.23
N ILE A 188 -6.52 -6.09 -20.06
CA ILE A 188 -5.70 -6.29 -18.86
C ILE A 188 -6.23 -5.43 -17.74
N LYS A 189 -6.57 -6.06 -16.62
CA LYS A 189 -7.11 -5.44 -15.40
C LYS A 189 -6.21 -5.74 -14.21
N LEU A 190 -6.17 -4.82 -13.26
CA LEU A 190 -5.51 -5.00 -11.96
C LEU A 190 -6.40 -5.83 -11.03
N PHE A 191 -5.80 -6.77 -10.33
CA PHE A 191 -6.46 -7.47 -9.22
C PHE A 191 -6.78 -6.50 -8.06
N PRO A 192 -7.72 -6.89 -7.18
CA PRO A 192 -7.92 -6.22 -5.90
C PRO A 192 -6.62 -6.11 -5.11
N ILE A 193 -6.49 -5.07 -4.28
CA ILE A 193 -5.34 -4.88 -3.39
C ILE A 193 -5.31 -5.98 -2.35
N TYR A 194 -4.13 -6.53 -2.08
CA TYR A 194 -3.87 -7.57 -1.08
C TYR A 194 -2.47 -7.35 -0.47
N ASP A 195 -2.12 -8.17 0.52
CA ASP A 195 -0.83 -8.21 1.19
C ASP A 195 -0.48 -6.90 1.93
N ASN A 196 -1.37 -6.53 2.87
CA ASN A 196 -1.20 -5.38 3.75
C ASN A 196 -0.61 -5.77 5.13
N GLY A 197 -0.17 -7.02 5.29
CA GLY A 197 0.26 -7.58 6.57
C GLY A 197 1.54 -6.97 7.17
N ASN A 198 2.25 -6.14 6.41
CA ASN A 198 3.44 -5.44 6.90
C ASN A 198 3.15 -3.99 7.37
N ALA A 199 1.87 -3.56 7.37
CA ALA A 199 1.43 -2.26 7.84
C ALA A 199 1.44 -2.16 9.39
N LEU A 200 1.29 -0.95 9.91
CA LEU A 200 0.96 -0.68 11.30
C LEU A 200 1.86 -1.40 12.32
N PHE A 201 3.18 -1.36 12.10
CA PHE A 201 4.17 -1.91 13.05
C PHE A 201 4.01 -3.40 13.35
N ALA A 202 3.61 -4.22 12.38
CA ALA A 202 3.36 -5.65 12.55
C ALA A 202 4.53 -6.44 13.18
N LYS A 203 5.75 -5.96 13.04
CA LYS A 203 6.99 -6.60 13.50
C LYS A 203 7.47 -6.09 14.86
N HIS A 204 6.76 -5.16 15.49
CA HIS A 204 7.15 -4.57 16.77
C HIS A 204 6.48 -5.29 17.95
N PRO A 205 7.22 -5.56 19.05
CA PRO A 205 6.66 -6.14 20.27
C PRO A 205 5.81 -5.13 21.05
N GLU A 206 5.01 -5.60 21.98
CA GLU A 206 4.11 -4.75 22.80
C GLU A 206 4.90 -3.71 23.62
N GLU A 207 6.07 -4.08 24.13
CA GLU A 207 6.95 -3.17 24.87
C GLU A 207 7.38 -1.98 23.99
N LYS A 208 7.62 -2.23 22.70
CA LYS A 208 7.98 -1.17 21.75
C LYS A 208 6.81 -0.28 21.41
N ILE A 209 5.61 -0.85 21.33
CA ILE A 209 4.37 -0.11 21.13
C ILE A 209 4.14 0.86 22.31
N LYS A 210 4.30 0.35 23.54
CA LYS A 210 4.18 1.14 24.75
C LYS A 210 5.24 2.24 24.82
N GLU A 211 6.49 1.93 24.47
CA GLU A 211 7.58 2.91 24.40
C GLU A 211 7.26 4.08 23.44
N PHE A 212 6.64 3.81 22.31
CA PHE A 212 6.21 4.85 21.36
C PHE A 212 5.08 5.73 21.95
N LEU A 213 4.21 5.18 22.78
CA LEU A 213 3.15 5.95 23.43
C LEU A 213 3.69 6.83 24.58
N GLU A 214 4.70 6.37 25.30
CA GLU A 214 5.25 7.02 26.49
C GLU A 214 6.42 8.01 26.18
N ASN A 215 6.99 7.97 24.98
CA ASN A 215 8.16 8.77 24.61
C ASN A 215 7.94 9.54 23.31
N ASP A 216 7.69 10.84 23.43
CA ASP A 216 7.41 11.71 22.28
C ASP A 216 8.54 11.73 21.25
N ASN A 217 9.81 11.68 21.65
CA ASN A 217 10.92 11.64 20.69
C ASN A 217 10.91 10.38 19.84
N LYS A 218 10.64 9.22 20.47
CA LYS A 218 10.51 7.95 19.78
C LYS A 218 9.27 7.92 18.91
N TYR A 219 8.15 8.43 19.39
CA TYR A 219 6.93 8.59 18.61
C TYR A 219 7.16 9.45 17.37
N ASN A 220 7.74 10.65 17.55
CA ASN A 220 8.01 11.57 16.44
C ASN A 220 8.95 10.99 15.38
N SER A 221 9.86 10.09 15.78
CA SER A 221 10.76 9.42 14.83
C SER A 221 10.04 8.45 13.88
N ILE A 222 8.86 7.95 14.25
CA ILE A 222 8.09 6.97 13.45
C ILE A 222 6.92 7.56 12.68
N VAL A 223 6.41 8.74 13.08
CA VAL A 223 5.22 9.36 12.45
C VAL A 223 5.43 9.55 10.95
N ALA A 224 6.54 10.16 10.57
CA ALA A 224 6.86 10.48 9.18
C ALA A 224 7.77 9.45 8.51
N GLN A 225 7.81 8.23 9.01
CA GLN A 225 8.59 7.13 8.44
C GLN A 225 7.73 6.38 7.40
N GLY A 226 8.13 6.49 6.14
CA GLY A 226 7.40 5.92 5.00
C GLY A 226 8.31 5.10 4.08
N ASN A 227 8.99 4.08 4.65
CA ASN A 227 9.86 3.20 3.87
C ASN A 227 9.09 2.52 2.74
N THR A 228 9.71 2.46 1.56
CA THR A 228 9.17 1.77 0.38
C THR A 228 10.13 0.66 -0.07
N PRO A 229 9.72 -0.27 -0.93
CA PRO A 229 10.63 -1.25 -1.53
C PRO A 229 11.52 -0.66 -2.64
N PHE A 230 11.34 0.62 -2.97
CA PHE A 230 12.09 1.29 -4.03
C PHE A 230 13.36 1.96 -3.53
N ILE A 231 14.32 2.13 -4.44
CA ILE A 231 15.58 2.85 -4.21
C ILE A 231 15.73 4.03 -5.18
N SER A 232 16.51 5.03 -4.75
CA SER A 232 16.98 6.11 -5.61
C SER A 232 18.16 5.65 -6.49
N PRO A 233 18.59 6.43 -7.49
CA PRO A 233 19.78 6.12 -8.28
C PRO A 233 21.05 5.95 -7.44
N ASP A 234 21.11 6.58 -6.26
CA ASP A 234 22.23 6.46 -5.31
C ASP A 234 22.06 5.28 -4.33
N TYR A 235 21.19 4.32 -4.65
CA TYR A 235 20.90 3.12 -3.85
C TYR A 235 20.32 3.38 -2.45
N HIS A 236 19.80 4.58 -2.18
CA HIS A 236 19.12 4.88 -0.93
C HIS A 236 17.62 4.51 -1.01
N LYS A 237 17.09 3.97 0.08
CA LYS A 237 15.65 3.69 0.16
C LYS A 237 14.82 4.96 -0.03
N ILE A 238 13.81 4.87 -0.87
CA ILE A 238 12.83 5.94 -1.04
C ILE A 238 11.90 5.95 0.16
N ASP A 239 11.80 7.11 0.81
CA ASP A 239 10.82 7.37 1.85
C ASP A 239 9.65 8.17 1.28
N SER A 240 8.44 7.64 1.40
CA SER A 240 7.24 8.21 0.80
C SER A 240 6.84 9.53 1.45
N PHE A 241 6.99 9.70 2.78
CA PHE A 241 6.70 10.97 3.43
C PHE A 241 7.71 12.06 3.07
N SER A 242 8.98 11.70 2.87
CA SER A 242 9.98 12.62 2.34
C SER A 242 9.61 13.07 0.93
N SER A 243 9.12 12.16 0.09
CA SER A 243 8.64 12.47 -1.27
C SER A 243 7.42 13.40 -1.23
N ILE A 244 6.44 13.10 -0.38
CA ILE A 244 5.24 13.93 -0.17
C ILE A 244 5.61 15.34 0.34
N LYS A 245 6.50 15.43 1.33
CA LYS A 245 6.95 16.71 1.89
C LYS A 245 7.75 17.55 0.90
N LYS A 246 8.55 16.92 0.01
CA LYS A 246 9.30 17.63 -1.03
C LYS A 246 8.41 18.43 -1.98
N LEU A 247 7.14 18.06 -2.17
CA LEU A 247 6.17 18.82 -2.98
C LEU A 247 5.92 20.24 -2.41
N SER A 248 6.20 20.48 -1.13
CA SER A 248 6.09 21.80 -0.51
C SER A 248 7.26 22.73 -0.86
N ILE A 249 8.38 22.20 -1.36
CA ILE A 249 9.58 22.97 -1.69
C ILE A 249 9.37 23.65 -3.05
N LYS A 250 9.68 24.95 -3.12
CA LYS A 250 9.56 25.72 -4.36
C LYS A 250 10.46 25.11 -5.45
N GLY A 251 9.86 24.86 -6.62
CA GLY A 251 10.55 24.23 -7.76
C GLY A 251 10.43 22.72 -7.85
N ASN A 252 10.01 22.04 -6.78
CA ASN A 252 9.73 20.61 -6.83
C ASN A 252 8.26 20.37 -7.23
N SER A 253 8.06 19.51 -8.20
CA SER A 253 6.74 19.04 -8.62
C SER A 253 6.83 17.57 -9.05
N ASN A 254 5.83 16.80 -8.67
CA ASN A 254 5.56 15.48 -9.22
C ASN A 254 4.05 15.40 -9.44
N LYS A 255 3.65 15.63 -10.69
CA LYS A 255 2.23 15.76 -11.05
C LYS A 255 1.41 14.51 -10.72
N ASP A 256 1.99 13.34 -10.86
CA ASP A 256 1.30 12.07 -10.58
C ASP A 256 1.09 11.87 -9.08
N LEU A 257 2.11 12.16 -8.26
CA LEU A 257 2.00 12.15 -6.81
C LEU A 257 1.04 13.24 -6.30
N GLU A 258 1.10 14.45 -6.86
CA GLU A 258 0.16 15.53 -6.54
C GLU A 258 -1.28 15.11 -6.86
N ALA A 259 -1.51 14.48 -8.03
CA ALA A 259 -2.81 13.96 -8.42
C ALA A 259 -3.28 12.83 -7.48
N ALA A 260 -2.39 11.92 -7.06
CA ALA A 260 -2.71 10.86 -6.12
C ALA A 260 -3.10 11.41 -4.74
N ILE A 261 -2.38 12.42 -4.23
CA ILE A 261 -2.73 13.09 -2.97
C ILE A 261 -4.12 13.72 -3.07
N LYS A 262 -4.43 14.41 -4.18
CA LYS A 262 -5.74 15.01 -4.41
C LYS A 262 -6.87 13.97 -4.45
N ARG A 263 -6.63 12.80 -5.04
CA ARG A 263 -7.63 11.72 -5.11
C ARG A 263 -7.85 11.04 -3.78
N ASN A 264 -6.80 10.90 -2.96
CA ASN A 264 -6.82 10.01 -1.81
C ASN A 264 -7.04 10.72 -0.48
N TYR A 265 -6.45 11.90 -0.26
CA TYR A 265 -6.65 12.60 1.01
C TYR A 265 -8.13 12.84 1.36
N PRO A 266 -9.02 13.30 0.44
CA PRO A 266 -10.43 13.51 0.76
C PRO A 266 -11.22 12.22 1.11
N LYS A 267 -10.63 11.04 0.87
CA LYS A 267 -11.23 9.74 1.21
C LYS A 267 -10.82 9.22 2.59
N ILE A 268 -9.86 9.90 3.25
CA ILE A 268 -9.43 9.52 4.60
C ILE A 268 -10.52 9.96 5.59
N ASP A 269 -11.24 8.98 6.09
CA ASP A 269 -12.27 9.13 7.13
C ASP A 269 -11.74 8.52 8.43
N LEU A 270 -11.20 9.37 9.31
CA LEU A 270 -10.60 8.92 10.57
C LEU A 270 -11.64 8.33 11.54
N GLU A 271 -12.89 8.77 11.51
CA GLU A 271 -13.95 8.21 12.36
C GLU A 271 -14.25 6.76 11.94
N LYS A 272 -14.42 6.54 10.65
CA LYS A 272 -14.62 5.20 10.09
C LYS A 272 -13.41 4.29 10.34
N ILE A 273 -12.20 4.80 10.19
CA ILE A 273 -10.95 4.06 10.45
C ILE A 273 -10.84 3.71 11.93
N ASN A 274 -11.15 4.64 12.83
CA ASN A 274 -11.15 4.37 14.27
C ASN A 274 -12.19 3.29 14.63
N THR A 275 -13.37 3.32 14.02
CA THR A 275 -14.40 2.29 14.19
C THR A 275 -13.88 0.90 13.77
N ILE A 276 -13.22 0.78 12.62
CA ILE A 276 -12.59 -0.48 12.17
C ILE A 276 -11.62 -1.03 13.22
N ILE A 277 -10.80 -0.17 13.83
CA ILE A 277 -9.82 -0.57 14.84
C ILE A 277 -10.52 -0.95 16.16
N ASP A 278 -11.50 -0.15 16.60
CA ASP A 278 -12.16 -0.32 17.88
C ASP A 278 -13.08 -1.56 17.93
N GLU A 279 -13.68 -1.94 16.80
CA GLU A 279 -14.50 -3.15 16.68
C GLU A 279 -13.71 -4.46 16.86
N ILE A 280 -12.40 -4.46 16.72
CA ILE A 280 -11.59 -5.66 16.97
C ILE A 280 -11.55 -5.89 18.49
N PRO A 281 -12.00 -7.05 19.01
CA PRO A 281 -11.93 -7.31 20.45
C PRO A 281 -10.48 -7.45 20.90
N GLU A 282 -10.18 -7.07 22.15
CA GLU A 282 -8.86 -7.28 22.72
C GLU A 282 -8.55 -8.78 22.84
N TYR A 283 -9.52 -9.55 23.32
CA TYR A 283 -9.40 -11.00 23.47
C TYR A 283 -10.55 -11.71 22.74
N ALA A 284 -10.24 -12.84 22.11
CA ALA A 284 -11.22 -13.78 21.59
C ALA A 284 -10.63 -15.19 21.56
N ASN A 285 -11.47 -16.20 21.79
CA ASN A 285 -11.07 -17.62 21.80
C ASN A 285 -9.85 -17.90 22.71
N GLY A 286 -9.74 -17.17 23.84
CA GLY A 286 -8.64 -17.30 24.79
C GLY A 286 -7.31 -16.65 24.34
N LEU A 287 -7.28 -15.92 23.23
CA LEU A 287 -6.09 -15.28 22.69
C LEU A 287 -6.20 -13.75 22.72
N LEU A 288 -5.07 -13.08 22.94
CA LEU A 288 -4.93 -11.66 22.69
C LEU A 288 -4.94 -11.44 21.16
N ILE A 289 -5.94 -10.72 20.68
CA ILE A 289 -6.07 -10.35 19.25
C ILE A 289 -5.30 -9.07 18.98
N ILE A 290 -5.59 -8.01 19.75
CA ILE A 290 -4.91 -6.71 19.65
C ILE A 290 -4.96 -6.01 21.00
N SER A 291 -3.83 -5.52 21.51
CA SER A 291 -3.79 -4.77 22.76
C SER A 291 -4.41 -3.36 22.63
N ASN A 292 -4.90 -2.82 23.74
CA ASN A 292 -5.40 -1.45 23.79
C ASN A 292 -4.31 -0.41 23.48
N ASP A 293 -3.06 -0.69 23.87
CA ASP A 293 -1.92 0.17 23.52
C ASP A 293 -1.70 0.21 22.00
N ARG A 294 -1.81 -0.93 21.30
CA ARG A 294 -1.75 -0.95 19.83
C ARG A 294 -2.87 -0.17 19.19
N LYS A 295 -4.11 -0.34 19.65
CA LYS A 295 -5.24 0.44 19.12
C LYS A 295 -5.00 1.93 19.31
N THR A 296 -4.54 2.34 20.47
CA THR A 296 -4.22 3.74 20.80
C THR A 296 -3.13 4.29 19.89
N LEU A 297 -2.01 3.55 19.74
CA LEU A 297 -0.93 3.95 18.85
C LEU A 297 -1.39 4.05 17.39
N TYR A 298 -2.15 3.07 16.90
CA TYR A 298 -2.62 3.05 15.51
C TYR A 298 -3.51 4.24 15.20
N LYS A 299 -4.49 4.54 16.08
CA LYS A 299 -5.35 5.71 15.91
C LYS A 299 -4.57 7.02 15.94
N LYS A 300 -3.65 7.17 16.89
CA LYS A 300 -2.81 8.37 17.02
C LYS A 300 -1.94 8.58 15.77
N ILE A 301 -1.23 7.56 15.33
CA ILE A 301 -0.30 7.69 14.20
C ILE A 301 -1.01 7.91 12.86
N LEU A 302 -2.18 7.29 12.67
CA LEU A 302 -2.98 7.53 11.46
C LEU A 302 -3.51 8.96 11.42
N ALA A 303 -3.94 9.53 12.54
CA ALA A 303 -4.35 10.93 12.61
C ALA A 303 -3.20 11.88 12.26
N ASP A 304 -2.01 11.65 12.84
CA ASP A 304 -0.85 12.51 12.56
C ASP A 304 -0.34 12.36 11.12
N ARG A 305 -0.35 11.16 10.56
CA ARG A 305 -0.02 10.92 9.15
C ARG A 305 -1.03 11.56 8.19
N ALA A 306 -2.32 11.50 8.51
CA ALA A 306 -3.34 12.23 7.77
C ALA A 306 -3.05 13.73 7.75
N THR A 307 -2.65 14.33 8.89
CA THR A 307 -2.26 15.74 8.98
C THR A 307 -1.05 16.09 8.10
N ILE A 308 -0.07 15.18 7.96
CA ILE A 308 1.08 15.40 7.06
C ILE A 308 0.61 15.43 5.60
N ILE A 309 -0.26 14.49 5.21
CA ILE A 309 -0.81 14.42 3.85
C ILE A 309 -1.70 15.64 3.56
N GLU A 310 -2.52 16.07 4.54
CA GLU A 310 -3.36 17.27 4.48
C GLU A 310 -2.57 18.54 4.16
N LYS A 311 -1.45 18.74 4.85
CA LYS A 311 -0.59 19.89 4.59
C LYS A 311 -0.14 19.94 3.14
N SER A 312 0.24 18.81 2.57
CA SER A 312 0.65 18.70 1.17
C SER A 312 -0.53 18.90 0.22
N TYR A 313 -1.70 18.34 0.53
CA TYR A 313 -2.94 18.55 -0.21
C TYR A 313 -3.31 20.04 -0.31
N ASN A 314 -3.33 20.75 0.83
CA ASN A 314 -3.66 22.17 0.87
C ASN A 314 -2.64 23.02 0.09
N LEU A 315 -1.36 22.69 0.13
CA LEU A 315 -0.32 23.36 -0.65
C LEU A 315 -0.51 23.16 -2.16
N ILE A 316 -0.88 21.97 -2.59
CA ILE A 316 -1.17 21.67 -4.01
C ILE A 316 -2.34 22.52 -4.49
N LEU A 317 -3.46 22.53 -3.75
CA LEU A 317 -4.64 23.35 -4.10
C LEU A 317 -4.30 24.83 -4.17
N ASN A 318 -3.50 25.36 -3.24
CA ASN A 318 -3.09 26.75 -3.24
C ASN A 318 -2.20 27.10 -4.44
N LYS A 319 -1.31 26.21 -4.89
CA LYS A 319 -0.51 26.38 -6.11
C LYS A 319 -1.41 26.46 -7.35
N GLU A 320 -2.38 25.56 -7.48
CA GLU A 320 -3.32 25.52 -8.60
C GLU A 320 -4.19 26.80 -8.66
N ASN A 321 -4.71 27.25 -7.53
CA ASN A 321 -5.51 28.47 -7.44
C ASN A 321 -4.72 29.72 -7.87
N LYS A 322 -3.45 29.84 -7.43
CA LYS A 322 -2.56 30.94 -7.84
C LYS A 322 -2.30 30.91 -9.34
N LEU A 323 -2.03 29.74 -9.91
CA LEU A 323 -1.81 29.58 -11.35
C LEU A 323 -3.04 29.99 -12.16
N ASN A 324 -4.22 29.48 -11.77
CA ASN A 324 -5.48 29.81 -12.43
C ASN A 324 -5.80 31.31 -12.38
N ASN A 325 -5.54 31.98 -11.25
CA ASN A 325 -5.72 33.43 -11.12
C ASN A 325 -4.74 34.21 -12.00
N SER A 326 -3.48 33.76 -12.10
CA SER A 326 -2.49 34.38 -12.98
C SER A 326 -2.87 34.29 -14.45
N ILE A 327 -3.40 33.12 -14.87
CA ILE A 327 -3.89 32.91 -16.24
C ILE A 327 -5.10 33.83 -16.53
N LYS A 328 -6.06 33.91 -15.62
CA LYS A 328 -7.22 34.81 -15.77
C LYS A 328 -6.81 36.27 -15.94
N ILE A 329 -5.84 36.75 -15.12
CA ILE A 329 -5.32 38.11 -15.22
C ILE A 329 -4.60 38.33 -16.55
N SER A 330 -3.84 37.35 -17.04
CA SER A 330 -3.13 37.46 -18.34
C SER A 330 -4.10 37.51 -19.52
N LEU A 331 -5.20 36.80 -19.46
CA LEU A 331 -6.23 36.78 -20.50
C LEU A 331 -7.12 38.03 -20.48
N SER A 332 -7.24 38.70 -19.33
CA SER A 332 -8.03 39.92 -19.18
C SER A 332 -7.30 41.21 -19.60
N LYS A 333 -5.99 41.17 -19.85
CA LYS A 333 -5.25 42.31 -20.38
C LYS A 333 -5.60 42.50 -21.84
N PRO A 334 -6.05 43.72 -22.27
CA PRO A 334 -6.31 44.02 -23.68
C PRO A 334 -5.02 43.81 -24.49
N LYS A 335 -5.11 43.11 -25.62
CA LYS A 335 -4.02 43.11 -26.60
C LYS A 335 -3.84 44.55 -27.06
N GLU A 336 -2.75 45.21 -26.69
CA GLU A 336 -2.34 46.45 -27.31
C GLU A 336 -2.24 46.18 -28.81
N ARG A 337 -3.17 46.77 -29.56
CA ARG A 337 -3.06 46.82 -31.02
C ARG A 337 -1.84 47.70 -31.33
N GLY A 338 -0.76 47.04 -31.70
CA GLY A 338 0.39 47.77 -32.27
C GLY A 338 -0.10 48.58 -33.48
N GLY A 339 -0.20 49.86 -33.29
CA GLY A 339 -0.44 50.78 -34.38
C GLY A 339 0.77 50.74 -35.32
N LEU A 340 0.55 50.26 -36.51
CA LEU A 340 1.43 50.51 -37.65
C LEU A 340 1.22 51.98 -38.00
N GLU A 341 2.08 52.86 -37.52
CA GLU A 341 2.23 54.19 -38.13
C GLU A 341 2.97 54.02 -39.46
N ARG A 342 2.34 54.56 -40.51
CA ARG A 342 2.88 54.68 -41.85
C ARG A 342 3.95 55.75 -41.97
#